data_5e0c480451d6de0bf6d9c1fc7eb90668
#
_entry.id   5e0c480451d6de0bf6d9c1fc7eb90668
#
_cell.length_a   1.000
_cell.length_b   1.000
_cell.length_c   1.000
_cell.angle_alpha   90.00
_cell.angle_beta   90.00
_cell.angle_gamma   90.00
#
_symmetry.space_group_name_H-M   'P 1'
#
loop_
_entity.id
_entity.type
_entity.pdbx_description
1 polymer ?
#
loop_
_entity_poly.entity_id
_entity_poly.type
_entity_poly.pdbx_seq_one_letter_code
_entity_poly.pdbx_strand_id
1 'polypeptide(L)'
;GTDGIRGRVGEGVISADFMLRLGNAAGRVLAGQKPHATIVIGKDTRISGYMFESALEAGLVASGADVRLLGPMPTPGIAHLTKTLRADAGIVISASHNPHEDNGIKFFSAKGEKLSDEVELAIEAELDKPFSTVSSEHLGKAQRVNDALTRYAEFCKASVPDTFSLQGMKVALDCAHGATYHVAPKVFSELG
;
A
#
# COMPACT_ATOMS: atom_id res chain seq x y z
N GLY A 1 -16.47 -2.46 -3.89
CA GLY A 1 -16.61 -2.13 -5.32
C GLY A 1 -15.32 -2.44 -6.06
N THR A 2 -15.40 -2.59 -7.36
CA THR A 2 -14.32 -3.08 -8.24
C THR A 2 -13.05 -2.18 -8.28
N ASP A 3 -13.04 -1.02 -7.63
CA ASP A 3 -11.90 -0.07 -7.63
C ASP A 3 -11.50 0.37 -6.22
N GLY A 4 -11.77 -0.46 -5.24
CA GLY A 4 -11.48 -0.21 -3.83
C GLY A 4 -12.61 0.51 -3.11
N ILE A 5 -12.34 0.93 -1.88
CA ILE A 5 -13.26 1.64 -0.99
C ILE A 5 -12.80 3.09 -0.90
N ARG A 6 -13.69 4.06 -1.09
CA ARG A 6 -13.38 5.50 -0.93
C ARG A 6 -14.53 6.22 -0.26
N GLY A 7 -14.20 7.27 0.46
CA GLY A 7 -15.18 8.17 1.08
C GLY A 7 -14.55 9.12 2.07
N ARG A 8 -15.39 9.87 2.76
CA ARG A 8 -14.98 10.86 3.75
C ARG A 8 -14.47 10.17 5.01
N VAL A 9 -13.33 10.63 5.50
CA VAL A 9 -12.70 10.10 6.71
C VAL A 9 -13.60 10.32 7.93
N GLY A 10 -13.84 9.26 8.71
CA GLY A 10 -14.72 9.28 9.86
C GLY A 10 -16.18 8.93 9.54
N GLU A 11 -16.53 8.72 8.25
CA GLU A 11 -17.88 8.36 7.84
C GLU A 11 -17.93 6.94 7.28
N GLY A 12 -18.96 6.20 7.65
CA GLY A 12 -19.24 4.85 7.15
C GLY A 12 -18.05 3.90 7.29
N VAL A 13 -17.61 3.35 6.18
CA VAL A 13 -16.49 2.38 6.12
C VAL A 13 -15.10 3.04 6.07
N ILE A 14 -15.01 4.37 6.03
CA ILE A 14 -13.71 5.07 6.03
C ILE A 14 -13.38 5.51 7.46
N SER A 15 -13.26 4.54 8.36
CA SER A 15 -13.00 4.72 9.79
C SER A 15 -11.89 3.79 10.27
N ALA A 16 -11.25 4.13 11.38
CA ALA A 16 -10.12 3.36 11.91
C ALA A 16 -10.53 1.96 12.39
N ASP A 17 -11.73 1.81 12.98
CA ASP A 17 -12.24 0.51 13.41
C ASP A 17 -12.56 -0.40 12.21
N PHE A 18 -13.12 0.17 11.14
CA PHE A 18 -13.34 -0.59 9.91
C PHE A 18 -11.99 -1.02 9.30
N MET A 19 -10.98 -0.15 9.26
CA MET A 19 -9.63 -0.49 8.74
C MET A 19 -8.96 -1.59 9.57
N LEU A 20 -9.13 -1.59 10.89
CA LEU A 20 -8.66 -2.66 11.76
C LEU A 20 -9.30 -4.01 11.39
N ARG A 21 -10.63 -4.04 11.25
CA ARG A 21 -11.36 -5.25 10.86
C ARG A 21 -11.02 -5.69 9.44
N LEU A 22 -10.89 -4.74 8.51
CA LEU A 22 -10.50 -5.01 7.12
C LEU A 22 -9.10 -5.64 7.06
N GLY A 23 -8.14 -5.11 7.81
CA GLY A 23 -6.80 -5.68 7.92
C GLY A 23 -6.83 -7.12 8.44
N ASN A 24 -7.63 -7.38 9.49
CA ASN A 24 -7.79 -8.72 10.05
C ASN A 24 -8.45 -9.70 9.06
N ALA A 25 -9.53 -9.29 8.40
CA ALA A 25 -10.21 -10.09 7.39
C ALA A 25 -9.31 -10.39 6.18
N ALA A 26 -8.66 -9.36 5.64
CA ALA A 26 -7.73 -9.50 4.52
C ALA A 26 -6.56 -10.43 4.88
N GLY A 27 -5.98 -10.26 6.07
CA GLY A 27 -4.89 -11.11 6.53
C GLY A 27 -5.31 -12.57 6.63
N ARG A 28 -6.48 -12.88 7.17
CA ARG A 28 -6.99 -14.26 7.26
C ARG A 28 -7.22 -14.88 5.88
N VAL A 29 -7.78 -14.14 4.93
CA VAL A 29 -8.00 -14.63 3.56
C VAL A 29 -6.69 -14.85 2.84
N LEU A 30 -5.79 -13.88 2.90
CA LEU A 30 -4.52 -13.91 2.17
C LEU A 30 -3.51 -14.87 2.81
N ALA A 31 -3.57 -15.05 4.15
CA ALA A 31 -2.76 -16.04 4.87
C ALA A 31 -3.32 -17.47 4.80
N GLY A 32 -4.56 -17.66 4.37
CA GLY A 32 -5.25 -18.96 4.44
C GLY A 32 -4.58 -20.14 3.73
N GLN A 33 -3.48 -19.90 3.01
CA GLN A 33 -2.70 -20.93 2.33
C GLN A 33 -1.23 -20.98 2.75
N LYS A 34 -0.77 -20.04 3.60
CA LYS A 34 0.63 -19.95 4.03
C LYS A 34 0.71 -19.46 5.48
N PRO A 35 1.54 -20.08 6.33
CA PRO A 35 1.94 -19.43 7.56
C PRO A 35 2.68 -18.13 7.19
N HIS A 36 2.26 -16.99 7.76
CA HIS A 36 2.87 -15.67 7.55
C HIS A 36 2.86 -15.16 6.10
N ALA A 37 1.66 -14.92 5.53
CA ALA A 37 1.56 -14.15 4.29
C ALA A 37 2.18 -12.76 4.50
N THR A 38 2.94 -12.27 3.52
CA THR A 38 3.56 -10.93 3.56
C THR A 38 2.68 -9.93 2.81
N ILE A 39 2.27 -8.87 3.49
CA ILE A 39 1.45 -7.79 2.93
C ILE A 39 2.26 -6.49 2.92
N VAL A 40 2.33 -5.85 1.77
CA VAL A 40 2.93 -4.52 1.62
C VAL A 40 1.86 -3.46 1.85
N ILE A 41 2.16 -2.41 2.63
CA ILE A 41 1.29 -1.23 2.78
C ILE A 41 2.06 0.02 2.35
N GLY A 42 1.46 0.78 1.43
CA GLY A 42 1.91 2.11 1.10
C GLY A 42 0.74 3.10 1.12
N LYS A 43 1.05 4.39 1.18
CA LYS A 43 0.04 5.45 1.30
C LYS A 43 0.42 6.68 0.48
N ASP A 44 -0.56 7.53 0.21
CA ASP A 44 -0.30 8.88 -0.26
C ASP A 44 0.06 9.83 0.91
N THR A 45 0.06 11.11 0.66
CA THR A 45 0.48 12.13 1.64
C THR A 45 -0.61 12.57 2.61
N ARG A 46 -1.83 12.03 2.52
CA ARG A 46 -2.96 12.40 3.38
C ARG A 46 -2.65 12.08 4.83
N ILE A 47 -2.96 13.02 5.73
CA ILE A 47 -2.72 12.85 7.17
C ILE A 47 -3.47 11.62 7.73
N SER A 48 -4.67 11.35 7.26
CA SER A 48 -5.46 10.18 7.65
C SER A 48 -4.82 8.85 7.25
N GLY A 49 -3.91 8.86 6.28
CA GLY A 49 -3.16 7.68 5.85
C GLY A 49 -2.32 7.05 6.97
N TYR A 50 -1.80 7.86 7.90
CA TYR A 50 -1.04 7.35 9.06
C TYR A 50 -1.92 6.58 10.03
N MET A 51 -3.11 7.11 10.32
CA MET A 51 -4.10 6.43 11.16
C MET A 51 -4.55 5.11 10.55
N PHE A 52 -4.86 5.11 9.25
CA PHE A 52 -5.32 3.91 8.56
C PHE A 52 -4.20 2.87 8.37
N GLU A 53 -2.97 3.30 8.12
CA GLU A 53 -1.81 2.41 8.11
C GLU A 53 -1.67 1.65 9.42
N SER A 54 -1.74 2.37 10.56
CA SER A 54 -1.62 1.75 11.88
C SER A 54 -2.78 0.79 12.19
N ALA A 55 -4.00 1.13 11.79
CA ALA A 55 -5.16 0.28 12.00
C ALA A 55 -5.09 -1.01 11.14
N LEU A 56 -4.77 -0.88 9.86
CA LEU A 56 -4.57 -2.02 8.95
C LEU A 56 -3.42 -2.91 9.42
N GLU A 57 -2.28 -2.32 9.81
CA GLU A 57 -1.14 -3.02 10.37
C GLU A 57 -1.53 -3.87 11.57
N ALA A 58 -2.23 -3.27 12.55
CA ALA A 58 -2.68 -3.99 13.74
C ALA A 58 -3.60 -5.17 13.38
N GLY A 59 -4.56 -4.99 12.46
CA GLY A 59 -5.46 -6.04 12.01
C GLY A 59 -4.74 -7.18 11.30
N LEU A 60 -3.81 -6.87 10.41
CA LEU A 60 -2.99 -7.85 9.68
C LEU A 60 -2.09 -8.65 10.63
N VAL A 61 -1.38 -7.96 11.53
CA VAL A 61 -0.50 -8.61 12.52
C VAL A 61 -1.32 -9.54 13.43
N ALA A 62 -2.51 -9.10 13.86
CA ALA A 62 -3.42 -9.90 14.67
C ALA A 62 -3.91 -11.17 13.94
N SER A 63 -3.95 -11.17 12.62
CA SER A 63 -4.32 -12.35 11.80
C SER A 63 -3.16 -13.31 11.53
N GLY A 64 -1.91 -12.93 11.89
CA GLY A 64 -0.70 -13.69 11.63
C GLY A 64 0.05 -13.27 10.35
N ALA A 65 -0.42 -12.24 9.64
CA ALA A 65 0.25 -11.76 8.44
C ALA A 65 1.43 -10.84 8.77
N ASP A 66 2.54 -11.01 8.05
CA ASP A 66 3.67 -10.08 8.10
C ASP A 66 3.38 -8.82 7.29
N VAL A 67 3.80 -7.66 7.78
CA VAL A 67 3.54 -6.37 7.16
C VAL A 67 4.84 -5.67 6.77
N ARG A 68 4.90 -5.15 5.53
CA ARG A 68 5.98 -4.32 5.01
C ARG A 68 5.47 -2.90 4.76
N LEU A 69 5.92 -1.94 5.56
CA LEU A 69 5.51 -0.54 5.48
C LEU A 69 6.43 0.24 4.55
N LEU A 70 5.88 0.79 3.46
CA LEU A 70 6.66 1.57 2.47
C LEU A 70 6.72 3.06 2.80
N GLY A 71 5.78 3.57 3.60
CA GLY A 71 5.57 5.00 3.79
C GLY A 71 4.87 5.66 2.59
N PRO A 72 4.98 7.00 2.46
CA PRO A 72 4.42 7.72 1.31
C PRO A 72 5.08 7.28 0.00
N MET A 73 4.26 6.77 -0.93
CA MET A 73 4.71 6.16 -2.18
C MET A 73 3.60 6.29 -3.24
N PRO A 74 3.93 6.63 -4.50
CA PRO A 74 2.94 6.59 -5.58
C PRO A 74 2.32 5.22 -5.75
N THR A 75 1.03 5.17 -6.08
CA THR A 75 0.29 3.91 -6.30
C THR A 75 1.03 2.91 -7.20
N PRO A 76 1.59 3.30 -8.38
CA PRO A 76 2.35 2.36 -9.19
C PRO A 76 3.64 1.86 -8.52
N GLY A 77 4.23 2.65 -7.63
CA GLY A 77 5.39 2.23 -6.83
C GLY A 77 5.03 1.14 -5.83
N ILE A 78 3.84 1.25 -5.21
CA ILE A 78 3.34 0.22 -4.29
C ILE A 78 3.06 -1.08 -5.05
N ALA A 79 2.41 -1.02 -6.21
CA ALA A 79 2.17 -2.18 -7.08
C ALA A 79 3.48 -2.85 -7.50
N HIS A 80 4.47 -2.06 -7.95
CA HIS A 80 5.80 -2.55 -8.32
C HIS A 80 6.51 -3.23 -7.15
N LEU A 81 6.51 -2.60 -5.97
CA LEU A 81 7.18 -3.14 -4.78
C LEU A 81 6.47 -4.37 -4.22
N THR A 82 5.15 -4.48 -4.34
CA THR A 82 4.42 -5.69 -4.00
C THR A 82 5.00 -6.89 -4.76
N LYS A 83 5.18 -6.74 -6.08
CA LYS A 83 5.77 -7.77 -6.95
C LYS A 83 7.24 -8.03 -6.62
N THR A 84 8.07 -6.99 -6.55
CA THR A 84 9.53 -7.15 -6.43
C THR A 84 10.00 -7.56 -5.04
N LEU A 85 9.24 -7.26 -4.00
CA LEU A 85 9.46 -7.77 -2.65
C LEU A 85 8.85 -9.17 -2.45
N ARG A 86 8.22 -9.75 -3.49
CA ARG A 86 7.55 -11.06 -3.45
C ARG A 86 6.50 -11.14 -2.36
N ALA A 87 5.77 -10.05 -2.13
CA ALA A 87 4.65 -10.04 -1.20
C ALA A 87 3.45 -10.79 -1.79
N ASP A 88 2.61 -11.31 -0.91
CA ASP A 88 1.38 -12.03 -1.30
C ASP A 88 0.28 -11.06 -1.73
N ALA A 89 0.29 -9.84 -1.18
CA ALA A 89 -0.59 -8.75 -1.60
C ALA A 89 0.00 -7.38 -1.27
N GLY A 90 -0.57 -6.33 -1.88
CA GLY A 90 -0.29 -4.94 -1.56
C GLY A 90 -1.55 -4.16 -1.19
N ILE A 91 -1.42 -3.22 -0.27
CA ILE A 91 -2.48 -2.30 0.13
C ILE A 91 -2.03 -0.87 -0.16
N VAL A 92 -2.89 -0.12 -0.82
CA VAL A 92 -2.71 1.31 -1.09
C VAL A 92 -3.74 2.10 -0.32
N ILE A 93 -3.27 3.03 0.51
CA ILE A 93 -4.11 3.97 1.25
C ILE A 93 -4.08 5.30 0.50
N SER A 94 -5.12 5.56 -0.28
CA SER A 94 -5.22 6.76 -1.11
C SER A 94 -6.63 6.97 -1.64
N ALA A 95 -7.04 8.22 -1.77
CA ALA A 95 -8.22 8.61 -2.51
C ALA A 95 -7.89 9.32 -3.85
N SER A 96 -6.68 9.10 -4.38
CA SER A 96 -6.25 9.71 -5.66
C SER A 96 -6.31 11.25 -5.61
N HIS A 97 -7.11 11.86 -6.49
CA HIS A 97 -7.30 13.32 -6.62
C HIS A 97 -8.52 13.86 -5.87
N ASN A 98 -9.18 13.06 -5.03
CA ASN A 98 -10.29 13.51 -4.21
C ASN A 98 -9.83 14.61 -3.22
N PRO A 99 -10.75 15.43 -2.68
CA PRO A 99 -10.47 16.38 -1.61
C PRO A 99 -9.71 15.74 -0.43
N HIS A 100 -9.03 16.56 0.35
CA HIS A 100 -8.13 16.08 1.41
C HIS A 100 -8.86 15.37 2.56
N GLU A 101 -10.14 15.62 2.76
CA GLU A 101 -11.00 14.96 3.74
C GLU A 101 -11.33 13.51 3.37
N ASP A 102 -11.17 13.14 2.11
CA ASP A 102 -11.40 11.76 1.67
C ASP A 102 -10.17 10.89 1.85
N ASN A 103 -10.38 9.59 1.97
CA ASN A 103 -9.35 8.58 1.81
C ASN A 103 -9.96 7.28 1.24
N GLY A 104 -9.12 6.31 0.97
CA GLY A 104 -9.57 5.05 0.42
C GLY A 104 -8.53 3.95 0.52
N ILE A 105 -8.97 2.73 0.24
CA ILE A 105 -8.15 1.52 0.26
C ILE A 105 -8.30 0.80 -1.05
N LYS A 106 -7.18 0.40 -1.63
CA LYS A 106 -7.10 -0.53 -2.77
C LYS A 106 -6.18 -1.69 -2.45
N PHE A 107 -6.48 -2.83 -3.01
CA PHE A 107 -5.65 -4.03 -2.91
C PHE A 107 -4.98 -4.36 -4.24
N PHE A 108 -3.76 -4.87 -4.15
CA PHE A 108 -3.04 -5.50 -5.25
C PHE A 108 -2.73 -6.96 -4.94
N SER A 109 -2.80 -7.78 -5.97
CA SER A 109 -2.32 -9.16 -5.93
C SER A 109 -0.79 -9.23 -5.86
N ALA A 110 -0.22 -10.40 -5.65
CA ALA A 110 1.22 -10.66 -5.70
C ALA A 110 1.88 -10.23 -7.04
N LYS A 111 1.10 -10.09 -8.10
CA LYS A 111 1.57 -9.60 -9.40
C LYS A 111 1.62 -8.08 -9.51
N GLY A 112 1.13 -7.34 -8.51
CA GLY A 112 0.96 -5.90 -8.56
C GLY A 112 -0.24 -5.46 -9.40
N GLU A 113 -1.17 -6.34 -9.65
CA GLU A 113 -2.42 -6.12 -10.37
C GLU A 113 -3.59 -6.06 -9.37
N LYS A 114 -4.75 -5.59 -9.80
CA LYS A 114 -5.97 -5.64 -9.00
C LYS A 114 -6.21 -7.08 -8.48
N LEU A 115 -6.77 -7.22 -7.27
CA LEU A 115 -7.23 -8.52 -6.79
C LEU A 115 -8.33 -9.09 -7.70
N SER A 116 -8.43 -10.41 -7.75
CA SER A 116 -9.58 -11.06 -8.41
C SER A 116 -10.85 -10.84 -7.58
N ASP A 117 -11.98 -10.80 -8.27
CA ASP A 117 -13.28 -10.60 -7.62
C ASP A 117 -13.56 -11.69 -6.58
N GLU A 118 -13.07 -12.92 -6.80
CA GLU A 118 -13.20 -14.03 -5.84
C GLU A 118 -12.49 -13.74 -4.51
N VAL A 119 -11.30 -13.14 -4.55
CA VAL A 119 -10.54 -12.77 -3.34
C VAL A 119 -11.21 -11.57 -2.66
N GLU A 120 -11.69 -10.58 -3.41
CA GLU A 120 -12.43 -9.44 -2.86
C GLU A 120 -13.70 -9.92 -2.11
N LEU A 121 -14.50 -10.79 -2.72
CA LEU A 121 -15.68 -11.39 -2.11
C LEU A 121 -15.35 -12.24 -0.86
N ALA A 122 -14.23 -12.96 -0.88
CA ALA A 122 -13.78 -13.72 0.28
C ALA A 122 -13.41 -12.79 1.46
N ILE A 123 -12.77 -11.64 1.19
CA ILE A 123 -12.47 -10.64 2.22
C ILE A 123 -13.77 -10.01 2.76
N GLU A 124 -14.72 -9.69 1.88
CA GLU A 124 -16.04 -9.17 2.29
C GLU A 124 -16.76 -10.16 3.21
N ALA A 125 -16.83 -11.43 2.85
CA ALA A 125 -17.43 -12.47 3.67
C ALA A 125 -16.70 -12.67 5.01
N GLU A 126 -15.39 -12.45 5.05
CA GLU A 126 -14.59 -12.56 6.26
C GLU A 126 -14.79 -11.37 7.21
N LEU A 127 -15.15 -10.18 6.68
CA LEU A 127 -15.50 -9.00 7.47
C LEU A 127 -16.75 -9.18 8.33
N ASP A 128 -17.68 -10.06 7.93
CA ASP A 128 -18.89 -10.37 8.69
C ASP A 128 -18.59 -11.26 9.92
N LYS A 129 -17.41 -11.87 9.99
CA LYS A 129 -17.00 -12.70 11.12
C LYS A 129 -16.42 -11.85 12.26
N PRO A 130 -16.50 -12.33 13.51
CA PRO A 130 -15.87 -11.65 14.64
C PRO A 130 -14.37 -11.45 14.44
N PHE A 131 -13.89 -10.28 14.87
CA PHE A 131 -12.46 -10.03 14.96
C PHE A 131 -11.81 -11.07 15.89
N SER A 132 -10.67 -11.61 15.46
CA SER A 132 -9.90 -12.55 16.27
C SER A 132 -8.41 -12.28 16.15
N THR A 133 -7.69 -12.55 17.23
CA THR A 133 -6.22 -12.49 17.26
C THR A 133 -5.68 -13.90 17.40
N VAL A 134 -4.69 -14.26 16.59
CA VAL A 134 -3.96 -15.52 16.72
C VAL A 134 -3.16 -15.54 18.03
N SER A 135 -2.69 -16.71 18.44
CA SER A 135 -1.84 -16.82 19.63
C SER A 135 -0.52 -16.05 19.44
N SER A 136 0.11 -15.68 20.54
CA SER A 136 1.29 -14.80 20.56
C SER A 136 2.44 -15.28 19.67
N GLU A 137 2.66 -16.59 19.59
CA GLU A 137 3.68 -17.23 18.76
C GLU A 137 3.40 -17.16 17.25
N HIS A 138 2.14 -16.89 16.86
CA HIS A 138 1.70 -16.81 15.48
C HIS A 138 1.42 -15.38 15.01
N LEU A 139 1.66 -14.37 15.86
CA LEU A 139 1.50 -12.97 15.45
C LEU A 139 2.44 -12.65 14.28
N GLY A 140 1.92 -11.89 13.32
CA GLY A 140 2.73 -11.34 12.24
C GLY A 140 3.75 -10.31 12.73
N LYS A 141 4.71 -9.96 11.87
CA LYS A 141 5.74 -8.96 12.15
C LYS A 141 5.60 -7.77 11.22
N ALA A 142 5.56 -6.56 11.78
CA ALA A 142 5.59 -5.35 10.99
C ALA A 142 7.03 -4.81 10.88
N GLN A 143 7.43 -4.44 9.66
CA GLN A 143 8.75 -3.89 9.38
C GLN A 143 8.66 -2.76 8.34
N ARG A 144 9.42 -1.69 8.55
CA ARG A 144 9.58 -0.63 7.56
C ARG A 144 10.61 -1.00 6.51
N VAL A 145 10.28 -0.76 5.24
CA VAL A 145 11.20 -0.93 4.11
C VAL A 145 11.88 0.41 3.86
N ASN A 146 13.05 0.61 4.46
CA ASN A 146 13.74 1.90 4.46
C ASN A 146 14.26 2.32 3.08
N ASP A 147 14.47 1.38 2.18
CA ASP A 147 14.97 1.60 0.81
C ASP A 147 13.86 1.56 -0.26
N ALA A 148 12.58 1.57 0.15
CA ALA A 148 11.44 1.50 -0.77
C ALA A 148 11.47 2.59 -1.85
N LEU A 149 11.75 3.83 -1.45
CA LEU A 149 11.88 4.98 -2.36
C LEU A 149 12.96 4.73 -3.41
N THR A 150 14.14 4.31 -2.97
CA THR A 150 15.30 4.07 -3.85
C THR A 150 15.01 2.93 -4.84
N ARG A 151 14.44 1.82 -4.38
CA ARG A 151 14.05 0.71 -5.26
C ARG A 151 13.10 1.16 -6.38
N TYR A 152 12.10 1.97 -6.04
CA TYR A 152 11.17 2.46 -7.05
C TYR A 152 11.82 3.52 -7.97
N ALA A 153 12.69 4.39 -7.45
CA ALA A 153 13.44 5.34 -8.27
C ALA A 153 14.34 4.63 -9.28
N GLU A 154 15.05 3.57 -8.88
CA GLU A 154 15.86 2.75 -9.79
C GLU A 154 15.01 2.12 -10.90
N PHE A 155 13.83 1.59 -10.55
CA PHE A 155 12.90 1.07 -11.55
C PHE A 155 12.46 2.14 -12.55
N CYS A 156 12.14 3.35 -12.06
CA CYS A 156 11.76 4.47 -12.94
C CYS A 156 12.91 4.85 -13.88
N LYS A 157 14.13 4.96 -13.36
CA LYS A 157 15.32 5.28 -14.19
C LYS A 157 15.60 4.21 -15.24
N ALA A 158 15.42 2.95 -14.91
CA ALA A 158 15.60 1.83 -15.84
C ALA A 158 14.58 1.81 -17.00
N SER A 159 13.57 2.67 -16.97
CA SER A 159 12.59 2.81 -18.06
C SER A 159 13.09 3.63 -19.25
N VAL A 160 14.21 4.31 -19.10
CA VAL A 160 14.85 5.08 -20.19
C VAL A 160 16.16 4.40 -20.64
N PRO A 161 16.62 4.64 -21.90
CA PRO A 161 17.89 4.08 -22.37
C PRO A 161 19.09 4.56 -21.53
N ASP A 162 20.12 3.75 -21.39
CA ASP A 162 21.37 4.08 -20.65
C ASP A 162 22.10 5.32 -21.22
N THR A 163 21.83 5.66 -22.47
CA THR A 163 22.38 6.85 -23.14
C THR A 163 21.60 8.13 -22.83
N PHE A 164 20.44 8.02 -22.17
CA PHE A 164 19.62 9.17 -21.82
C PHE A 164 20.25 9.98 -20.69
N SER A 165 20.31 11.31 -20.85
CA SER A 165 20.82 12.21 -19.83
C SER A 165 20.03 13.52 -19.84
N LEU A 166 19.79 14.05 -18.67
CA LEU A 166 19.21 15.39 -18.47
C LEU A 166 20.28 16.44 -18.13
N GLN A 167 21.57 16.10 -18.27
CA GLN A 167 22.67 16.99 -17.94
C GLN A 167 22.54 18.34 -18.65
N GLY A 168 22.60 19.44 -17.88
CA GLY A 168 22.48 20.80 -18.37
C GLY A 168 21.03 21.27 -18.59
N MET A 169 20.03 20.44 -18.42
CA MET A 169 18.62 20.83 -18.48
C MET A 169 18.15 21.46 -17.17
N LYS A 170 17.24 22.44 -17.28
CA LYS A 170 16.46 22.93 -16.14
C LYS A 170 15.08 22.33 -16.21
N VAL A 171 14.71 21.53 -15.22
CA VAL A 171 13.43 20.85 -15.16
C VAL A 171 12.62 21.44 -13.99
N ALA A 172 11.40 21.91 -14.27
CA ALA A 172 10.44 22.28 -13.24
C ALA A 172 9.50 21.11 -12.98
N LEU A 173 9.38 20.69 -11.71
CA LEU A 173 8.51 19.61 -11.28
C LEU A 173 7.41 20.16 -10.38
N ASP A 174 6.16 20.01 -10.80
CA ASP A 174 5.01 20.22 -9.94
C ASP A 174 4.45 18.85 -9.51
N CYS A 175 4.74 18.46 -8.28
CA CYS A 175 4.22 17.23 -7.68
C CYS A 175 2.92 17.49 -6.88
N ALA A 176 2.38 18.71 -6.91
CA ALA A 176 1.31 19.19 -6.03
C ALA A 176 1.62 18.77 -4.56
N HIS A 177 0.62 18.25 -3.84
CA HIS A 177 0.82 17.61 -2.53
C HIS A 177 0.86 16.08 -2.65
N GLY A 178 1.20 15.57 -3.83
CA GLY A 178 1.10 14.15 -4.19
C GLY A 178 2.28 13.30 -3.71
N ALA A 179 2.09 12.00 -3.75
CA ALA A 179 3.04 10.99 -3.26
C ALA A 179 4.34 10.87 -4.08
N THR A 180 4.43 11.60 -5.21
CA THR A 180 5.65 11.66 -6.04
C THR A 180 6.69 12.68 -5.55
N TYR A 181 6.37 13.49 -4.54
CA TYR A 181 7.18 14.62 -4.07
C TYR A 181 8.63 14.27 -3.67
N HIS A 182 8.90 13.02 -3.31
CA HIS A 182 10.26 12.52 -3.07
C HIS A 182 10.83 11.76 -4.26
N VAL A 183 10.00 10.93 -4.91
CA VAL A 183 10.43 10.07 -6.01
C VAL A 183 10.79 10.87 -7.26
N ALA A 184 9.95 11.82 -7.67
CA ALA A 184 10.17 12.55 -8.91
C ALA A 184 11.45 13.39 -8.88
N PRO A 185 11.72 14.24 -7.85
CA PRO A 185 12.99 14.95 -7.77
C PRO A 185 14.21 14.02 -7.77
N LYS A 186 14.12 12.90 -7.05
CA LYS A 186 15.21 11.91 -7.00
C LYS A 186 15.50 11.33 -8.38
N VAL A 187 14.48 10.86 -9.09
CA VAL A 187 14.65 10.27 -10.43
C VAL A 187 15.25 11.28 -11.42
N PHE A 188 14.69 12.48 -11.49
CA PHE A 188 15.18 13.49 -12.43
C PHE A 188 16.58 13.98 -12.08
N SER A 189 16.91 14.14 -10.79
CA SER A 189 18.25 14.53 -10.36
C SER A 189 19.32 13.46 -10.64
N GLU A 190 18.96 12.19 -10.59
CA GLU A 190 19.89 11.08 -10.84
C GLU A 190 20.05 10.75 -12.34
N LEU A 191 19.21 11.30 -13.18
CA LEU A 191 19.33 11.23 -14.65
C LEU A 191 20.18 12.36 -15.24
N GLY A 192 20.73 13.27 -14.43
CA GLY A 192 21.58 14.38 -14.79
C GLY A 192 21.03 15.72 -14.34
#